data_f17560e42c9d08b6544c4f4ae3fc6d40
#
_entry.id   f17560e42c9d08b6544c4f4ae3fc6d40
#
_cell.length_a   1.000
_cell.length_b   1.000
_cell.length_c   1.000
_cell.angle_alpha   90.00
_cell.angle_beta   90.00
_cell.angle_gamma   90.00
#
_symmetry.space_group_name_H-M   'P 1'
#
loop_
_entity.id
_entity.type
_entity.pdbx_description
1 polymer ?
#
loop_
_entity_poly.entity_id
_entity_poly.type
_entity_poly.pdbx_seq_one_letter_code
_entity_poly.pdbx_strand_id
1 'polypeptide(L)'
;MSSGNSLRVTIRHGDLELTVEGDVASVIRAFHEFVERVVPAYSLAKSLVANVSLHEMLNSLKDHIIYDDSLGFVLRPTAHALPAPDQVLLFLALRRAEHLMGKRDTSFTNLRELSEGLGLKRGTLTGALSELRKAGLVRRLERGDYEVTQAGLQYLVERFSPRQSG
;
A
#
# COMPACT_ATOMS: atom_id res chain seq x y z
N MET A 1 -20.27 -24.39 19.56
CA MET A 1 -21.19 -23.58 18.75
C MET A 1 -20.40 -22.40 18.21
N SER A 2 -20.00 -22.49 16.97
CA SER A 2 -19.32 -21.38 16.31
C SER A 2 -20.36 -20.32 16.00
N SER A 3 -20.32 -19.20 16.73
CA SER A 3 -21.00 -17.99 16.31
C SER A 3 -20.28 -17.50 15.06
N GLY A 4 -20.73 -17.99 13.92
CA GLY A 4 -20.21 -17.56 12.63
C GLY A 4 -20.37 -16.06 12.55
N ASN A 5 -19.28 -15.35 12.34
CA ASN A 5 -19.25 -13.91 12.14
C ASN A 5 -19.93 -13.64 10.79
N SER A 6 -21.27 -13.59 10.81
CA SER A 6 -22.06 -13.31 9.60
C SER A 6 -22.10 -11.81 9.36
N LEU A 7 -21.62 -11.40 8.19
CA LEU A 7 -21.70 -10.02 7.71
C LEU A 7 -22.91 -9.88 6.78
N ARG A 8 -23.75 -8.86 7.04
CA ARG A 8 -24.82 -8.49 6.11
C ARG A 8 -24.53 -7.12 5.53
N VAL A 9 -24.56 -7.02 4.21
CA VAL A 9 -24.35 -5.79 3.46
C VAL A 9 -25.51 -5.56 2.50
N THR A 10 -26.07 -4.36 2.52
CA THR A 10 -27.08 -3.93 1.55
C THR A 10 -26.55 -2.74 0.76
N ILE A 11 -26.61 -2.85 -0.57
CA ILE A 11 -26.10 -1.83 -1.49
C ILE A 11 -27.22 -1.42 -2.43
N ARG A 12 -27.38 -0.12 -2.64
CA ARG A 12 -28.33 0.45 -3.59
C ARG A 12 -27.62 1.28 -4.64
N HIS A 13 -28.05 1.10 -5.89
CA HIS A 13 -27.65 1.95 -7.01
C HIS A 13 -28.85 2.19 -7.92
N GLY A 14 -29.44 3.38 -7.85
CA GLY A 14 -30.72 3.67 -8.52
C GLY A 14 -31.83 2.75 -7.99
N ASP A 15 -32.50 2.06 -8.89
CA ASP A 15 -33.58 1.11 -8.56
C ASP A 15 -33.09 -0.31 -8.24
N LEU A 16 -31.79 -0.53 -8.32
CA LEU A 16 -31.19 -1.83 -8.01
C LEU A 16 -30.73 -1.88 -6.55
N GLU A 17 -31.08 -2.99 -5.90
CA GLU A 17 -30.65 -3.28 -4.54
C GLU A 17 -30.06 -4.69 -4.47
N LEU A 18 -28.93 -4.83 -3.81
CA LEU A 18 -28.33 -6.11 -3.45
C LEU A 18 -28.21 -6.20 -1.93
N THR A 19 -28.76 -7.26 -1.35
CA THR A 19 -28.50 -7.65 0.04
C THR A 19 -27.79 -9.00 0.05
N VAL A 20 -26.65 -9.06 0.67
CA VAL A 20 -25.83 -10.27 0.84
C VAL A 20 -25.53 -10.49 2.31
N GLU A 21 -25.66 -11.74 2.75
CA GLU A 21 -25.32 -12.17 4.10
C GLU A 21 -24.46 -13.44 4.03
N GLY A 22 -23.40 -13.50 4.80
CA GLY A 22 -22.49 -14.65 4.84
C GLY A 22 -21.16 -14.32 5.47
N ASP A 23 -20.18 -15.17 5.24
CA ASP A 23 -18.81 -14.87 5.63
C ASP A 23 -18.24 -13.67 4.85
N VAL A 24 -17.21 -13.03 5.41
CA VAL A 24 -16.64 -11.80 4.86
C VAL A 24 -16.17 -11.98 3.41
N ALA A 25 -15.55 -13.11 3.08
CA ALA A 25 -15.03 -13.36 1.74
C ALA A 25 -16.15 -13.48 0.70
N SER A 26 -17.24 -14.18 1.05
CA SER A 26 -18.43 -14.34 0.19
C SER A 26 -19.15 -13.02 -0.03
N VAL A 27 -19.28 -12.21 1.02
CA VAL A 27 -19.92 -10.88 0.94
C VAL A 27 -19.10 -9.93 0.07
N ILE A 28 -17.77 -9.90 0.23
CA ILE A 28 -16.88 -9.07 -0.59
C ILE A 28 -16.95 -9.49 -2.06
N ARG A 29 -16.95 -10.79 -2.35
CA ARG A 29 -17.07 -11.29 -3.72
C ARG A 29 -18.37 -10.85 -4.37
N ALA A 30 -19.50 -11.04 -3.70
CA ALA A 30 -20.82 -10.62 -4.19
C ALA A 30 -20.91 -9.11 -4.41
N PHE A 31 -20.27 -8.32 -3.55
CA PHE A 31 -20.14 -6.87 -3.72
C PHE A 31 -19.39 -6.51 -5.01
N HIS A 32 -18.23 -7.11 -5.25
CA HIS A 32 -17.45 -6.86 -6.47
C HIS A 32 -18.22 -7.23 -7.73
N GLU A 33 -18.86 -8.40 -7.76
CA GLU A 33 -19.68 -8.85 -8.88
C GLU A 33 -20.84 -7.90 -9.17
N PHE A 34 -21.50 -7.39 -8.12
CA PHE A 34 -22.57 -6.40 -8.24
C PHE A 34 -22.05 -5.08 -8.83
N VAL A 35 -20.96 -4.54 -8.29
CA VAL A 35 -20.38 -3.28 -8.78
C VAL A 35 -19.94 -3.39 -10.23
N GLU A 36 -19.29 -4.48 -10.62
CA GLU A 36 -18.88 -4.72 -12.01
C GLU A 36 -20.06 -4.78 -12.98
N ARG A 37 -21.20 -5.31 -12.54
CA ARG A 37 -22.41 -5.40 -13.33
C ARG A 37 -23.14 -4.07 -13.47
N VAL A 38 -23.21 -3.30 -12.37
CA VAL A 38 -24.04 -2.10 -12.28
C VAL A 38 -23.30 -0.85 -12.79
N VAL A 39 -21.97 -0.85 -12.69
CA VAL A 39 -21.12 0.24 -13.14
C VAL A 39 -20.21 -0.27 -14.26
N PRO A 40 -20.67 -0.31 -15.53
CA PRO A 40 -19.86 -0.85 -16.63
C PRO A 40 -18.48 -0.18 -16.80
N ALA A 41 -18.37 1.10 -16.42
CA ALA A 41 -17.11 1.82 -16.43
C ALA A 41 -16.18 1.46 -15.26
N TYR A 42 -16.66 0.71 -14.26
CA TYR A 42 -15.87 0.39 -13.06
C TYR A 42 -14.68 -0.52 -13.39
N SER A 43 -14.90 -1.57 -14.15
CA SER A 43 -13.81 -2.47 -14.55
C SER A 43 -12.80 -1.76 -15.45
N LEU A 44 -13.27 -0.89 -16.34
CA LEU A 44 -12.42 -0.05 -17.18
C LEU A 44 -11.65 0.97 -16.32
N ALA A 45 -12.32 1.67 -15.43
CA ALA A 45 -11.67 2.62 -14.52
C ALA A 45 -10.64 1.91 -13.63
N LYS A 46 -10.95 0.73 -13.11
CA LYS A 46 -10.03 -0.09 -12.31
C LYS A 46 -8.80 -0.52 -13.13
N SER A 47 -8.96 -0.84 -14.41
CA SER A 47 -7.84 -1.20 -15.28
C SER A 47 -6.99 0.00 -15.71
N LEU A 48 -7.58 1.18 -15.81
CA LEU A 48 -6.88 2.43 -16.16
C LEU A 48 -6.19 3.09 -14.97
N VAL A 49 -6.70 2.86 -13.78
CA VAL A 49 -6.06 3.29 -12.53
C VAL A 49 -5.14 2.14 -12.10
N ALA A 50 -3.87 2.23 -12.47
CA ALA A 50 -2.83 1.31 -12.00
C ALA A 50 -2.59 1.53 -10.49
N ASN A 51 -3.60 1.22 -9.68
CA ASN A 51 -3.49 1.26 -8.24
C ASN A 51 -3.01 -0.10 -7.75
N VAL A 52 -1.78 -0.12 -7.29
CA VAL A 52 -1.29 -1.25 -6.50
C VAL A 52 -2.17 -1.35 -5.26
N SER A 53 -2.82 -2.47 -5.06
CA SER A 53 -3.60 -2.70 -3.86
C SER A 53 -2.69 -2.81 -2.64
N LEU A 54 -3.19 -2.41 -1.47
CA LEU A 54 -2.46 -2.55 -0.21
C LEU A 54 -2.03 -4.00 0.03
N HIS A 55 -2.92 -4.95 -0.24
CA HIS A 55 -2.64 -6.38 -0.09
C HIS A 55 -1.49 -6.85 -1.00
N GLU A 56 -1.53 -6.48 -2.28
CA GLU A 56 -0.49 -6.83 -3.26
C GLU A 56 0.87 -6.27 -2.85
N MET A 57 0.91 -5.01 -2.43
CA MET A 57 2.12 -4.37 -1.94
C MET A 57 2.69 -5.08 -0.71
N LEU A 58 1.87 -5.31 0.33
CA LEU A 58 2.32 -5.96 1.55
C LEU A 58 2.77 -7.40 1.31
N ASN A 59 2.09 -8.12 0.44
CA ASN A 59 2.48 -9.47 0.06
C ASN A 59 3.84 -9.52 -0.65
N SER A 60 4.11 -8.56 -1.54
CA SER A 60 5.42 -8.47 -2.22
C SER A 60 6.57 -8.13 -1.26
N LEU A 61 6.28 -7.40 -0.18
CA LEU A 61 7.27 -6.91 0.78
C LEU A 61 7.46 -7.81 2.02
N LYS A 62 6.72 -8.91 2.14
CA LYS A 62 6.66 -9.76 3.33
C LYS A 62 8.02 -10.24 3.87
N ASP A 63 9.01 -10.39 3.00
CA ASP A 63 10.36 -10.85 3.39
C ASP A 63 11.21 -9.73 4.02
N HIS A 64 10.76 -8.48 3.90
CA HIS A 64 11.48 -7.29 4.37
C HIS A 64 10.76 -6.56 5.51
N ILE A 65 9.55 -6.96 5.86
CA ILE A 65 8.71 -6.26 6.85
C ILE A 65 8.13 -7.20 7.89
N ILE A 66 7.87 -6.64 9.07
CA ILE A 66 7.07 -7.26 10.14
C ILE A 66 6.01 -6.25 10.54
N TYR A 67 4.81 -6.71 10.85
CA TYR A 67 3.80 -5.89 11.50
C TYR A 67 3.77 -6.20 13.00
N ASP A 68 3.86 -5.17 13.80
CA ASP A 68 3.72 -5.20 15.25
C ASP A 68 2.53 -4.33 15.65
N ASP A 69 1.66 -4.83 16.51
CA ASP A 69 0.44 -4.12 16.90
C ASP A 69 0.72 -2.78 17.62
N SER A 70 1.86 -2.69 18.29
CA SER A 70 2.27 -1.50 19.06
C SER A 70 3.07 -0.50 18.22
N LEU A 71 3.94 -1.01 17.34
CA LEU A 71 4.92 -0.22 16.60
C LEU A 71 4.50 0.04 15.14
N GLY A 72 3.50 -0.68 14.61
CA GLY A 72 3.14 -0.66 13.20
C GLY A 72 4.10 -1.50 12.36
N PHE A 73 4.38 -1.07 11.14
CA PHE A 73 5.33 -1.76 10.28
C PHE A 73 6.77 -1.48 10.68
N VAL A 74 7.52 -2.56 10.86
CA VAL A 74 8.94 -2.55 11.20
C VAL A 74 9.72 -3.23 10.09
N LEU A 75 10.87 -2.65 9.71
CA LEU A 75 11.75 -3.24 8.72
C LEU A 75 12.54 -4.40 9.32
N ARG A 76 12.62 -5.51 8.57
CA ARG A 76 13.50 -6.63 8.91
C ARG A 76 14.96 -6.26 8.62
N PRO A 77 15.94 -6.96 9.22
CA PRO A 77 17.36 -6.78 8.87
C PRO A 77 17.65 -6.90 7.37
N THR A 78 16.91 -7.76 6.66
CA THR A 78 17.00 -7.91 5.19
C THR A 78 16.73 -6.61 4.42
N ALA A 79 15.84 -5.76 4.94
CA ALA A 79 15.56 -4.46 4.33
C ALA A 79 16.74 -3.49 4.46
N HIS A 80 17.48 -3.53 5.56
CA HIS A 80 18.66 -2.69 5.78
C HIS A 80 19.88 -3.10 4.91
N ALA A 81 19.85 -4.27 4.31
CA ALA A 81 20.85 -4.71 3.33
C ALA A 81 20.58 -4.21 1.91
N LEU A 82 19.41 -3.63 1.66
CA LEU A 82 19.04 -3.07 0.37
C LEU A 82 19.79 -1.76 0.07
N PRO A 83 19.93 -1.36 -1.21
CA PRO A 83 20.41 -0.02 -1.56
C PRO A 83 19.59 1.08 -0.91
N ALA A 84 20.21 2.21 -0.58
CA ALA A 84 19.53 3.30 0.12
C ALA A 84 18.24 3.80 -0.56
N PRO A 85 18.16 3.94 -1.89
CA PRO A 85 16.90 4.30 -2.55
C PRO A 85 15.78 3.30 -2.30
N ASP A 86 16.08 2.00 -2.31
CA ASP A 86 15.07 0.96 -2.04
C ASP A 86 14.60 1.01 -0.60
N GLN A 87 15.50 1.22 0.37
CA GLN A 87 15.15 1.39 1.78
C GLN A 87 14.22 2.60 2.00
N VAL A 88 14.53 3.73 1.38
CA VAL A 88 13.72 4.95 1.47
C VAL A 88 12.34 4.73 0.86
N LEU A 89 12.29 4.14 -0.33
CA LEU A 89 11.02 3.88 -1.02
C LEU A 89 10.14 2.89 -0.23
N LEU A 90 10.75 1.84 0.31
CA LEU A 90 10.09 0.87 1.17
C LEU A 90 9.49 1.54 2.41
N PHE A 91 10.27 2.37 3.09
CA PHE A 91 9.81 3.09 4.28
C PHE A 91 8.61 4.00 3.98
N LEU A 92 8.67 4.76 2.89
CA LEU A 92 7.57 5.63 2.44
C LEU A 92 6.31 4.83 2.08
N ALA A 93 6.47 3.68 1.44
CA ALA A 93 5.36 2.79 1.12
C ALA A 93 4.66 2.26 2.39
N LEU A 94 5.44 1.92 3.42
CA LEU A 94 4.89 1.47 4.71
C LEU A 94 4.16 2.59 5.44
N ARG A 95 4.63 3.84 5.39
CA ARG A 95 3.92 4.99 5.96
C ARG A 95 2.56 5.19 5.26
N ARG A 96 2.53 5.03 3.96
CA ARG A 96 1.27 5.04 3.20
C ARG A 96 0.33 3.89 3.59
N ALA A 97 0.86 2.69 3.78
CA ALA A 97 0.08 1.54 4.23
C ALA A 97 -0.54 1.78 5.61
N GLU A 98 0.23 2.28 6.56
CA GLU A 98 -0.25 2.63 7.90
C GLU A 98 -1.37 3.69 7.85
N HIS A 99 -1.24 4.68 6.98
CA HIS A 99 -2.28 5.69 6.77
C HIS A 99 -3.55 5.06 6.22
N LEU A 100 -3.47 4.20 5.20
CA LEU A 100 -4.61 3.49 4.63
C LEU A 100 -5.29 2.55 5.63
N MET A 101 -4.54 2.02 6.57
CA MET A 101 -5.07 1.18 7.66
C MET A 101 -5.64 1.98 8.84
N GLY A 102 -5.63 3.32 8.77
CA GLY A 102 -6.07 4.19 9.85
C GLY A 102 -5.15 4.22 11.08
N LYS A 103 -3.92 3.75 10.95
CA LYS A 103 -2.91 3.72 12.03
C LYS A 103 -2.09 5.01 12.10
N ARG A 104 -2.21 5.86 11.10
CA ARG A 104 -1.45 7.09 10.96
C ARG A 104 -2.30 8.16 10.27
N ASP A 105 -2.21 9.41 10.70
CA ASP A 105 -3.01 10.52 10.16
C ASP A 105 -2.57 10.94 8.75
N THR A 106 -1.29 10.73 8.42
CA THR A 106 -0.71 11.18 7.15
C THR A 106 0.01 10.05 6.41
N SER A 107 0.01 10.11 5.08
CA SER A 107 0.73 9.19 4.20
C SER A 107 2.18 9.61 3.92
N PHE A 108 2.53 10.83 4.26
CA PHE A 108 3.85 11.41 4.03
C PHE A 108 4.72 11.41 5.29
N THR A 109 6.02 11.61 5.10
CA THR A 109 7.01 11.67 6.18
C THR A 109 8.09 12.72 5.88
N ASN A 110 8.73 13.21 6.91
CA ASN A 110 9.80 14.19 6.80
C ASN A 110 11.19 13.52 6.84
N LEU A 111 12.21 14.31 6.53
CA LEU A 111 13.60 13.84 6.48
C LEU A 111 14.11 13.32 7.84
N ARG A 112 13.65 13.92 8.94
CA ARG A 112 14.02 13.49 10.29
C ARG A 112 13.47 12.09 10.59
N GLU A 113 12.21 11.86 10.31
CA GLU A 113 11.56 10.56 10.51
C GLU A 113 12.22 9.47 9.65
N LEU A 114 12.57 9.79 8.41
CA LEU A 114 13.34 8.89 7.54
C LEU A 114 14.71 8.56 8.12
N SER A 115 15.43 9.55 8.61
CA SER A 115 16.74 9.36 9.22
C SER A 115 16.68 8.50 10.47
N GLU A 116 15.74 8.76 11.36
CA GLU A 116 15.53 8.00 12.60
C GLU A 116 15.07 6.56 12.31
N GLY A 117 14.17 6.38 11.35
CA GLY A 117 13.62 5.06 11.01
C GLY A 117 14.58 4.16 10.23
N LEU A 118 15.43 4.73 9.38
CA LEU A 118 16.35 3.98 8.53
C LEU A 118 17.78 3.93 9.07
N GLY A 119 18.15 4.83 9.98
CA GLY A 119 19.52 4.96 10.45
C GLY A 119 20.52 5.44 9.39
N LEU A 120 20.03 6.01 8.29
CA LEU A 120 20.85 6.52 7.20
C LEU A 120 21.31 7.96 7.47
N LYS A 121 22.54 8.28 7.03
CA LYS A 121 23.06 9.64 7.11
C LYS A 121 22.28 10.58 6.20
N ARG A 122 22.16 11.84 6.60
CA ARG A 122 21.42 12.88 5.87
C ARG A 122 21.84 12.98 4.41
N GLY A 123 23.13 12.94 4.10
CA GLY A 123 23.63 13.00 2.73
C GLY A 123 23.18 11.81 1.88
N THR A 124 23.20 10.62 2.46
CA THR A 124 22.71 9.40 1.80
C THR A 124 21.20 9.49 1.52
N LEU A 125 20.43 9.97 2.50
CA LEU A 125 18.99 10.17 2.34
C LEU A 125 18.64 11.19 1.26
N THR A 126 19.29 12.35 1.28
CA THR A 126 19.04 13.40 0.29
C THR A 126 19.42 12.96 -1.12
N GLY A 127 20.50 12.21 -1.26
CA GLY A 127 20.89 11.58 -2.53
C GLY A 127 19.87 10.58 -3.04
N ALA A 128 19.43 9.67 -2.16
CA ALA A 128 18.40 8.67 -2.49
C ALA A 128 17.05 9.34 -2.86
N LEU A 129 16.61 10.32 -2.09
CA LEU A 129 15.39 11.08 -2.39
C LEU A 129 15.46 11.84 -3.71
N SER A 130 16.62 12.42 -4.02
CA SER A 130 16.85 13.09 -5.31
C SER A 130 16.73 12.11 -6.48
N GLU A 131 17.34 10.96 -6.37
CA GLU A 131 17.26 9.88 -7.36
C GLU A 131 15.81 9.40 -7.57
N LEU A 132 15.11 9.10 -6.49
CA LEU A 132 13.73 8.64 -6.52
C LEU A 132 12.76 9.69 -7.09
N ARG A 133 12.99 10.97 -6.80
CA ARG A 133 12.18 12.06 -7.36
C ARG A 133 12.40 12.21 -8.86
N LYS A 134 13.64 12.13 -9.33
CA LYS A 134 13.97 12.17 -10.77
C LYS A 134 13.34 10.99 -11.52
N ALA A 135 13.25 9.84 -10.89
CA ALA A 135 12.56 8.65 -11.43
C ALA A 135 11.04 8.71 -11.32
N GLY A 136 10.46 9.72 -10.65
CA GLY A 136 9.02 9.85 -10.44
C GLY A 136 8.42 8.89 -9.42
N LEU A 137 9.26 8.21 -8.61
CA LEU A 137 8.83 7.22 -7.63
C LEU A 137 8.44 7.84 -6.28
N VAL A 138 8.95 9.04 -6.01
CA VAL A 138 8.68 9.84 -4.81
C VAL A 138 8.36 11.26 -5.21
N ARG A 139 7.44 11.91 -4.50
CA ARG A 139 7.17 13.34 -4.62
C ARG A 139 7.51 14.07 -3.33
N ARG A 140 7.95 15.31 -3.46
CA ARG A 140 8.14 16.23 -2.36
C ARG A 140 6.92 17.13 -2.25
N LEU A 141 6.39 17.27 -1.03
CA LEU A 141 5.28 18.17 -0.72
C LEU A 141 5.81 19.56 -0.32
N GLU A 142 4.94 20.57 -0.29
CA GLU A 142 5.31 21.98 -0.07
C GLU A 142 6.10 22.22 1.24
N ARG A 143 5.79 21.49 2.31
CA ARG A 143 6.47 21.62 3.61
C ARG A 143 7.78 20.86 3.73
N GLY A 144 8.27 20.26 2.64
CA GLY A 144 9.49 19.47 2.64
C GLY A 144 9.29 18.01 3.09
N ASP A 145 8.05 17.56 3.16
CA ASP A 145 7.70 16.17 3.38
C ASP A 145 7.77 15.37 2.08
N TYR A 146 7.87 14.06 2.21
CA TYR A 146 8.01 13.14 1.07
C TYR A 146 6.93 12.07 1.11
N GLU A 147 6.46 11.69 -0.06
CA GLU A 147 5.44 10.66 -0.23
C GLU A 147 5.77 9.77 -1.43
N VAL A 148 5.49 8.47 -1.29
CA VAL A 148 5.60 7.53 -2.40
C VAL A 148 4.49 7.80 -3.44
N THR A 149 4.83 7.71 -4.73
CA THR A 149 3.86 7.80 -5.83
C THR A 149 3.29 6.43 -6.18
N GLN A 150 2.25 6.38 -7.00
CA GLN A 150 1.75 5.11 -7.55
C GLN A 150 2.83 4.38 -8.37
N ALA A 151 3.62 5.12 -9.14
CA ALA A 151 4.78 4.56 -9.84
C ALA A 151 5.80 3.95 -8.87
N GLY A 152 6.00 4.57 -7.71
CA GLY A 152 6.87 4.05 -6.65
C GLY A 152 6.35 2.74 -6.06
N LEU A 153 5.04 2.63 -5.80
CA LEU A 153 4.42 1.40 -5.33
C LEU A 153 4.51 0.29 -6.38
N GLN A 154 4.25 0.60 -7.64
CA GLN A 154 4.38 -0.34 -8.75
C GLN A 154 5.82 -0.87 -8.88
N TYR A 155 6.80 0.03 -8.79
CA TYR A 155 8.21 -0.34 -8.79
C TYR A 155 8.56 -1.35 -7.68
N LEU A 156 8.08 -1.11 -6.45
CA LEU A 156 8.31 -2.02 -5.32
C LEU A 156 7.68 -3.40 -5.55
N VAL A 157 6.45 -3.44 -6.02
CA VAL A 157 5.77 -4.69 -6.33
C VAL A 157 6.53 -5.47 -7.39
N GLU A 158 6.92 -4.86 -8.49
CA GLU A 158 7.67 -5.52 -9.57
C GLU A 158 9.04 -6.01 -9.11
N ARG A 159 9.73 -5.22 -8.27
CA ARG A 159 11.06 -5.57 -7.78
C ARG A 159 11.07 -6.71 -6.78
N PHE A 160 10.10 -6.75 -5.87
CA PHE A 160 10.04 -7.69 -4.75
C PHE A 160 9.01 -8.80 -4.89
N SER A 161 8.20 -8.77 -5.93
CA SER A 161 7.31 -9.91 -6.21
C SER A 161 8.15 -11.17 -6.47
N PRO A 162 7.74 -12.32 -5.90
CA PRO A 162 8.41 -13.57 -6.21
C PRO A 162 8.34 -13.79 -7.71
N ARG A 163 9.50 -13.91 -8.36
CA ARG A 163 9.58 -14.29 -9.76
C ARG A 163 8.92 -15.66 -9.87
N GLN A 164 7.84 -15.74 -10.63
CA GLN A 164 7.31 -17.04 -11.03
C GLN A 164 8.41 -17.69 -11.88
N SER A 165 9.05 -18.69 -11.28
CA SER A 165 9.91 -19.59 -12.04
C SER A 165 9.01 -20.36 -12.99
N GLY A 166 8.95 -19.87 -14.21
CA GLY A 166 8.29 -20.58 -15.31
C GLY A 166 9.09 -21.83 -15.70
#